data_39e30666363f679a9a207be674e694e8
#
_entry.id   39e30666363f679a9a207be674e694e8
#
_cell.length_a   1.000
_cell.length_b   1.000
_cell.length_c   1.000
_cell.angle_alpha   90.00
_cell.angle_beta   90.00
_cell.angle_gamma   90.00
#
_symmetry.space_group_name_H-M   'P 1'
#
loop_
_entity.id
_entity.type
_entity.pdbx_description
1 polymer ?
#
loop_
_entity_poly.entity_id
_entity_poly.type
_entity_poly.pdbx_seq_one_letter_code
_entity_poly.pdbx_strand_id
1 'polypeptide(L)'
;MATTNNVTELILLGFSPNQDVQKTISVMFLLMYTAIVLGNGLIVVTIMGNKGLTSPMYFFLGYLSFVEICYCSVTAPKLILDSFIERKIISLKGCITQIFFLHFFGGTEIFLLTVMAYDRYVAICKPLHYTVIMNRRACGLLVGAAWGGGLLHSVGQTFLISQLPFCGPKVLDHYFCDVHPVLKLACSDTFLIGVLIIANGGSISVVSFTVLLASYVVILHALSTQTSEGRRKALSTCASHVAVVGLFFIPCSFVYMRPCVTLPADKIVAVFYTVVTPLLNPIIYSFRNAEVKNAMRRLIGRKVIWEEK
;
A
#
# COMPACT_ATOMS: atom_id res chain seq x y z
N MET A 1 12.94 36.01 24.06
CA MET A 1 12.36 34.72 24.53
C MET A 1 11.19 34.42 23.62
N ALA A 2 11.39 33.57 22.62
CA ALA A 2 10.30 33.12 21.76
C ALA A 2 9.46 32.15 22.60
N THR A 3 8.20 32.48 22.82
CA THR A 3 7.21 31.56 23.39
C THR A 3 7.12 30.34 22.43
N THR A 4 7.66 29.23 22.86
CA THR A 4 7.49 27.93 22.19
C THR A 4 6.02 27.56 22.34
N ASN A 5 5.19 28.06 21.44
CA ASN A 5 3.83 27.54 21.27
C ASN A 5 3.98 26.12 20.74
N ASN A 6 4.06 25.13 21.64
CA ASN A 6 4.02 23.73 21.30
C ASN A 6 2.71 23.46 20.53
N VAL A 7 2.82 23.15 19.25
CA VAL A 7 1.67 22.74 18.44
C VAL A 7 1.19 21.40 18.98
N THR A 8 0.01 21.37 19.57
CA THR A 8 -0.61 20.14 20.09
C THR A 8 -1.65 19.57 19.14
N GLU A 9 -2.22 20.41 18.28
CA GLU A 9 -3.31 20.07 17.36
C GLU A 9 -3.06 20.68 15.98
N LEU A 10 -3.46 19.94 14.94
CA LEU A 10 -3.36 20.32 13.53
C LEU A 10 -4.76 20.27 12.89
N ILE A 11 -5.00 21.16 11.94
CA ILE A 11 -6.24 21.22 11.14
C ILE A 11 -5.93 20.65 9.75
N LEU A 12 -6.64 19.61 9.35
CA LEU A 12 -6.57 19.03 8.01
C LEU A 12 -7.54 19.75 7.06
N LEU A 13 -7.05 20.32 5.95
CA LEU A 13 -7.93 21.03 5.00
C LEU A 13 -8.79 20.09 4.14
N GLY A 14 -8.34 18.84 3.96
CA GLY A 14 -9.01 17.90 3.06
C GLY A 14 -8.79 18.23 1.58
N PHE A 15 -9.73 17.85 0.73
CA PHE A 15 -9.65 18.07 -0.73
C PHE A 15 -10.15 19.43 -1.18
N SER A 16 -11.19 19.97 -0.53
CA SER A 16 -11.84 21.19 -0.93
C SER A 16 -12.27 22.02 0.28
N PRO A 17 -12.20 23.36 0.20
CA PRO A 17 -12.77 24.24 1.20
C PRO A 17 -14.31 24.24 1.17
N ASN A 18 -14.92 23.88 0.04
CA ASN A 18 -16.38 23.79 -0.11
C ASN A 18 -16.89 22.52 0.58
N GLN A 19 -17.80 22.69 1.55
CA GLN A 19 -18.31 21.62 2.40
C GLN A 19 -19.15 20.59 1.65
N ASP A 20 -19.93 21.01 0.64
CA ASP A 20 -20.76 20.10 -0.15
C ASP A 20 -19.91 19.22 -1.08
N VAL A 21 -18.86 19.82 -1.68
CA VAL A 21 -17.86 19.06 -2.47
C VAL A 21 -17.14 18.06 -1.57
N GLN A 22 -16.75 18.48 -0.38
CA GLN A 22 -16.06 17.61 0.59
C GLN A 22 -16.95 16.42 1.01
N LYS A 23 -18.26 16.64 1.28
CA LYS A 23 -19.21 15.56 1.60
C LYS A 23 -19.38 14.59 0.43
N THR A 24 -19.49 15.10 -0.79
CA THR A 24 -19.59 14.26 -2.00
C THR A 24 -18.34 13.37 -2.18
N ILE A 25 -17.14 13.94 -2.03
CA ILE A 25 -15.88 13.20 -2.05
C ILE A 25 -15.87 12.14 -0.94
N SER A 26 -16.34 12.47 0.25
CA SER A 26 -16.39 11.56 1.39
C SER A 26 -17.30 10.36 1.16
N VAL A 27 -18.47 10.55 0.55
CA VAL A 27 -19.36 9.45 0.16
C VAL A 27 -18.66 8.53 -0.85
N MET A 28 -17.96 9.11 -1.83
CA MET A 28 -17.17 8.32 -2.78
C MET A 28 -16.07 7.51 -2.08
N PHE A 29 -15.36 8.13 -1.14
CA PHE A 29 -14.34 7.42 -0.34
C PHE A 29 -14.93 6.33 0.55
N LEU A 30 -16.11 6.54 1.12
CA LEU A 30 -16.84 5.52 1.88
C LEU A 30 -17.16 4.28 1.03
N LEU A 31 -17.69 4.51 -0.19
CA LEU A 31 -17.97 3.42 -1.12
C LEU A 31 -16.70 2.67 -1.52
N MET A 32 -15.63 3.39 -1.87
CA MET A 32 -14.34 2.77 -2.21
C MET A 32 -13.74 2.02 -1.02
N TYR A 33 -13.74 2.60 0.18
CA TYR A 33 -13.24 1.95 1.39
C TYR A 33 -14.01 0.67 1.71
N THR A 34 -15.34 0.71 1.63
CA THR A 34 -16.19 -0.47 1.81
C THR A 34 -15.84 -1.56 0.79
N ALA A 35 -15.66 -1.19 -0.49
CA ALA A 35 -15.27 -2.13 -1.53
C ALA A 35 -13.87 -2.73 -1.30
N ILE A 36 -12.90 -1.94 -0.79
CA ILE A 36 -11.56 -2.40 -0.43
C ILE A 36 -11.65 -3.43 0.70
N VAL A 37 -12.33 -3.10 1.79
CA VAL A 37 -12.46 -3.99 2.95
C VAL A 37 -13.16 -5.30 2.59
N LEU A 38 -14.27 -5.22 1.85
CA LEU A 38 -15.02 -6.40 1.43
C LEU A 38 -14.25 -7.23 0.40
N GLY A 39 -13.64 -6.60 -0.60
CA GLY A 39 -12.90 -7.28 -1.66
C GLY A 39 -11.65 -7.99 -1.14
N ASN A 40 -10.82 -7.27 -0.41
CA ASN A 40 -9.61 -7.86 0.19
C ASN A 40 -9.95 -8.85 1.31
N GLY A 41 -10.95 -8.56 2.14
CA GLY A 41 -11.45 -9.47 3.16
C GLY A 41 -11.95 -10.80 2.57
N LEU A 42 -12.66 -10.73 1.45
CA LEU A 42 -13.10 -11.93 0.74
C LEU A 42 -11.91 -12.77 0.23
N ILE A 43 -10.84 -12.12 -0.27
CA ILE A 43 -9.61 -12.83 -0.68
C ILE A 43 -8.99 -13.55 0.53
N VAL A 44 -8.78 -12.83 1.64
CA VAL A 44 -8.18 -13.40 2.86
C VAL A 44 -8.99 -14.61 3.33
N VAL A 45 -10.31 -14.48 3.48
CA VAL A 45 -11.19 -15.56 3.94
C VAL A 45 -11.18 -16.74 2.96
N THR A 46 -11.18 -16.47 1.65
CA THR A 46 -11.13 -17.52 0.60
C THR A 46 -9.84 -18.31 0.66
N ILE A 47 -8.69 -17.63 0.80
CA ILE A 47 -7.38 -18.30 0.87
C ILE A 47 -7.25 -19.10 2.17
N MET A 48 -7.63 -18.53 3.31
CA MET A 48 -7.55 -19.22 4.61
C MET A 48 -8.54 -20.38 4.71
N GLY A 49 -9.74 -20.26 4.14
CA GLY A 49 -10.80 -21.27 4.20
C GLY A 49 -10.66 -22.40 3.18
N ASN A 50 -9.79 -22.29 2.19
CA ASN A 50 -9.68 -23.27 1.10
C ASN A 50 -8.33 -24.01 1.13
N LYS A 51 -8.37 -25.27 1.58
CA LYS A 51 -7.18 -26.14 1.62
C LYS A 51 -6.55 -26.44 0.23
N GLY A 52 -7.24 -26.15 -0.86
CA GLY A 52 -6.72 -26.31 -2.22
C GLY A 52 -5.84 -25.16 -2.70
N LEU A 53 -5.89 -23.99 -2.05
CA LEU A 53 -5.08 -22.84 -2.39
C LEU A 53 -3.76 -22.83 -1.59
N THR A 54 -2.90 -23.81 -1.84
CA THR A 54 -1.64 -24.02 -1.11
C THR A 54 -0.42 -23.41 -1.77
N SER A 55 -0.55 -22.85 -2.97
CA SER A 55 0.57 -22.23 -3.69
C SER A 55 1.13 -21.03 -2.91
N PRO A 56 2.47 -20.84 -2.88
CA PRO A 56 3.14 -19.68 -2.31
C PRO A 56 2.55 -18.35 -2.75
N MET A 57 2.17 -18.21 -4.01
CA MET A 57 1.50 -17.02 -4.52
C MET A 57 0.24 -16.65 -3.74
N TYR A 58 -0.62 -17.62 -3.41
CA TYR A 58 -1.85 -17.35 -2.66
C TYR A 58 -1.54 -16.96 -1.23
N PHE A 59 -0.51 -17.57 -0.63
CA PHE A 59 -0.03 -17.19 0.68
C PHE A 59 0.37 -15.70 0.73
N PHE A 60 1.20 -15.25 -0.22
CA PHE A 60 1.59 -13.83 -0.32
C PHE A 60 0.41 -12.92 -0.63
N LEU A 61 -0.50 -13.33 -1.52
CA LEU A 61 -1.70 -12.58 -1.85
C LEU A 61 -2.61 -12.37 -0.64
N GLY A 62 -2.75 -13.37 0.23
CA GLY A 62 -3.50 -13.24 1.48
C GLY A 62 -2.91 -12.17 2.41
N TYR A 63 -1.58 -12.15 2.58
CA TYR A 63 -0.89 -11.12 3.36
C TYR A 63 -0.98 -9.75 2.72
N LEU A 64 -0.82 -9.65 1.39
CA LEU A 64 -0.99 -8.39 0.66
C LEU A 64 -2.38 -7.82 0.88
N SER A 65 -3.43 -8.62 0.69
CA SER A 65 -4.82 -8.18 0.89
C SER A 65 -5.09 -7.74 2.34
N PHE A 66 -4.49 -8.40 3.34
CA PHE A 66 -4.58 -7.97 4.73
C PHE A 66 -3.88 -6.61 4.95
N VAL A 67 -2.68 -6.44 4.43
CA VAL A 67 -1.93 -5.17 4.51
C VAL A 67 -2.70 -4.03 3.88
N GLU A 68 -3.36 -4.25 2.74
CA GLU A 68 -4.15 -3.23 2.05
C GLU A 68 -5.39 -2.77 2.82
N ILE A 69 -6.08 -3.69 3.52
CA ILE A 69 -7.15 -3.31 4.44
C ILE A 69 -6.60 -2.40 5.53
N CYS A 70 -5.48 -2.80 6.15
CA CYS A 70 -4.85 -2.01 7.21
C CYS A 70 -4.39 -0.64 6.68
N TYR A 71 -3.72 -0.62 5.53
CA TYR A 71 -3.18 0.59 4.91
C TYR A 71 -4.27 1.62 4.60
N CYS A 72 -5.33 1.21 3.93
CA CYS A 72 -6.46 2.09 3.64
C CYS A 72 -7.18 2.55 4.92
N SER A 73 -7.23 1.70 5.96
CA SER A 73 -7.85 2.03 7.25
C SER A 73 -7.08 3.07 8.07
N VAL A 74 -5.83 3.37 7.72
CA VAL A 74 -5.05 4.45 8.34
C VAL A 74 -5.57 5.84 7.94
N THR A 75 -6.06 5.99 6.71
CA THR A 75 -6.40 7.31 6.13
C THR A 75 -7.90 7.50 5.89
N ALA A 76 -8.58 6.53 5.28
CA ALA A 76 -9.95 6.67 4.81
C ALA A 76 -10.98 6.95 5.92
N PRO A 77 -11.00 6.26 7.08
CA PRO A 77 -11.99 6.51 8.11
C PRO A 77 -11.94 7.94 8.66
N LYS A 78 -10.73 8.48 8.87
CA LYS A 78 -10.54 9.85 9.35
C LYS A 78 -11.06 10.86 8.33
N LEU A 79 -10.73 10.71 7.05
CA LEU A 79 -11.22 11.58 5.98
C LEU A 79 -12.75 11.57 5.90
N ILE A 80 -13.36 10.38 5.99
CA ILE A 80 -14.81 10.22 5.93
C ILE A 80 -15.48 10.94 7.10
N LEU A 81 -15.01 10.71 8.32
CA LEU A 81 -15.57 11.33 9.52
C LEU A 81 -15.39 12.85 9.52
N ASP A 82 -14.20 13.33 9.18
CA ASP A 82 -13.88 14.77 9.16
C ASP A 82 -14.73 15.57 8.16
N SER A 83 -15.29 14.93 7.15
CA SER A 83 -16.14 15.61 6.17
C SER A 83 -17.52 15.99 6.71
N PHE A 84 -17.93 15.38 7.81
CA PHE A 84 -19.19 15.66 8.49
C PHE A 84 -19.03 16.58 9.71
N ILE A 85 -17.80 16.96 10.03
CA ILE A 85 -17.43 17.77 11.20
C ILE A 85 -16.88 19.12 10.71
N GLU A 86 -17.28 20.23 11.36
CA GLU A 86 -16.79 21.58 11.00
C GLU A 86 -15.28 21.76 11.26
N ARG A 87 -14.78 21.20 12.37
CA ARG A 87 -13.37 21.30 12.73
C ARG A 87 -12.66 19.96 12.52
N LYS A 88 -11.88 19.87 11.46
CA LYS A 88 -11.09 18.68 11.09
C LYS A 88 -9.76 18.65 11.85
N ILE A 89 -9.83 18.35 13.13
CA ILE A 89 -8.66 18.41 14.03
C ILE A 89 -8.04 17.02 14.20
N ILE A 90 -6.72 16.98 14.22
CA ILE A 90 -5.92 15.83 14.64
C ILE A 90 -4.86 16.28 15.64
N SER A 91 -4.63 15.53 16.71
CA SER A 91 -3.52 15.82 17.61
C SER A 91 -2.17 15.58 16.91
N LEU A 92 -1.13 16.31 17.28
CA LEU A 92 0.22 16.09 16.72
C LEU A 92 0.67 14.63 16.92
N LYS A 93 0.41 14.04 18.09
CA LYS A 93 0.69 12.62 18.37
C LYS A 93 -0.10 11.71 17.43
N GLY A 94 -1.38 11.98 17.22
CA GLY A 94 -2.23 11.22 16.27
C GLY A 94 -1.72 11.34 14.83
N CYS A 95 -1.25 12.51 14.43
CA CYS A 95 -0.64 12.76 13.13
C CYS A 95 0.64 11.94 12.94
N ILE A 96 1.56 11.94 13.91
CA ILE A 96 2.79 11.15 13.88
C ILE A 96 2.46 9.64 13.87
N THR A 97 1.46 9.22 14.65
CA THR A 97 0.99 7.81 14.63
C THR A 97 0.41 7.42 13.28
N GLN A 98 -0.34 8.31 12.62
CA GLN A 98 -0.85 8.08 11.27
C GLN A 98 0.28 7.92 10.25
N ILE A 99 1.32 8.78 10.30
CA ILE A 99 2.52 8.66 9.48
C ILE A 99 3.21 7.31 9.72
N PHE A 100 3.35 6.91 11.00
CA PHE A 100 3.96 5.62 11.34
C PHE A 100 3.24 4.45 10.66
N PHE A 101 1.94 4.33 10.84
CA PHE A 101 1.19 3.21 10.26
C PHE A 101 1.11 3.28 8.73
N LEU A 102 1.03 4.48 8.15
CA LEU A 102 1.06 4.69 6.72
C LEU A 102 2.37 4.12 6.10
N HIS A 103 3.51 4.51 6.66
CA HIS A 103 4.82 4.03 6.19
C HIS A 103 5.06 2.57 6.54
N PHE A 104 4.53 2.07 7.64
CA PHE A 104 4.63 0.66 8.03
C PHE A 104 3.93 -0.25 7.03
N PHE A 105 2.66 0.01 6.76
CA PHE A 105 1.90 -0.82 5.83
C PHE A 105 2.34 -0.58 4.38
N GLY A 106 2.60 0.67 3.98
CA GLY A 106 3.12 0.98 2.65
C GLY A 106 4.49 0.35 2.38
N GLY A 107 5.41 0.40 3.34
CA GLY A 107 6.70 -0.28 3.26
C GLY A 107 6.56 -1.80 3.18
N THR A 108 5.67 -2.38 4.00
CA THR A 108 5.38 -3.82 3.96
C THR A 108 4.80 -4.24 2.60
N GLU A 109 3.93 -3.41 2.00
CA GLU A 109 3.37 -3.64 0.65
C GLU A 109 4.47 -3.66 -0.41
N ILE A 110 5.41 -2.70 -0.39
CA ILE A 110 6.57 -2.66 -1.30
C ILE A 110 7.37 -3.98 -1.24
N PHE A 111 7.68 -4.44 -0.04
CA PHE A 111 8.44 -5.68 0.13
C PHE A 111 7.64 -6.91 -0.28
N LEU A 112 6.33 -6.98 0.02
CA LEU A 112 5.48 -8.09 -0.41
C LEU A 112 5.38 -8.16 -1.95
N LEU A 113 5.21 -7.03 -2.63
CA LEU A 113 5.21 -6.98 -4.09
C LEU A 113 6.55 -7.46 -4.67
N THR A 114 7.67 -7.10 -4.02
CA THR A 114 9.01 -7.58 -4.42
C THR A 114 9.14 -9.10 -4.23
N VAL A 115 8.67 -9.63 -3.10
CA VAL A 115 8.63 -11.09 -2.83
C VAL A 115 7.75 -11.81 -3.85
N MET A 116 6.61 -11.24 -4.23
CA MET A 116 5.72 -11.81 -5.25
C MET A 116 6.37 -11.83 -6.64
N ALA A 117 7.18 -10.83 -6.99
CA ALA A 117 7.96 -10.85 -8.22
C ALA A 117 9.03 -11.96 -8.20
N TYR A 118 9.70 -12.13 -7.07
CA TYR A 118 10.64 -13.24 -6.88
C TYR A 118 9.94 -14.60 -6.99
N ASP A 119 8.77 -14.76 -6.38
CA ASP A 119 7.94 -15.96 -6.53
C ASP A 119 7.63 -16.27 -8.01
N ARG A 120 7.22 -15.24 -8.78
CA ARG A 120 6.98 -15.38 -10.21
C ARG A 120 8.23 -15.79 -10.99
N TYR A 121 9.37 -15.17 -10.67
CA TYR A 121 10.66 -15.55 -11.26
C TYR A 121 10.98 -17.03 -11.01
N VAL A 122 10.88 -17.49 -9.78
CA VAL A 122 11.18 -18.91 -9.45
C VAL A 122 10.18 -19.85 -10.14
N ALA A 123 8.89 -19.52 -10.15
CA ALA A 123 7.85 -20.35 -10.76
C ALA A 123 8.03 -20.53 -12.28
N ILE A 124 8.52 -19.49 -12.97
CA ILE A 124 8.65 -19.51 -14.43
C ILE A 124 10.03 -19.97 -14.88
N CYS A 125 11.10 -19.49 -14.22
CA CYS A 125 12.47 -19.73 -14.65
C CYS A 125 13.10 -20.98 -14.00
N LYS A 126 12.55 -21.45 -12.85
CA LYS A 126 13.05 -22.62 -12.12
C LYS A 126 11.93 -23.58 -11.70
N PRO A 127 11.05 -24.02 -12.62
CA PRO A 127 9.83 -24.75 -12.27
C PRO A 127 10.12 -26.08 -11.53
N LEU A 128 11.20 -26.79 -11.89
CA LEU A 128 11.58 -28.06 -11.26
C LEU A 128 12.04 -27.91 -9.79
N HIS A 129 12.49 -26.71 -9.41
CA HIS A 129 12.98 -26.43 -8.05
C HIS A 129 12.00 -25.55 -7.25
N TYR A 130 10.83 -25.21 -7.84
CA TYR A 130 9.88 -24.25 -7.26
C TYR A 130 9.46 -24.64 -5.83
N THR A 131 9.02 -25.87 -5.64
CA THR A 131 8.55 -26.36 -4.32
C THR A 131 9.66 -26.47 -3.27
N VAL A 132 10.91 -26.64 -3.70
CA VAL A 132 12.08 -26.69 -2.81
C VAL A 132 12.48 -25.28 -2.38
N ILE A 133 12.53 -24.33 -3.33
CA ILE A 133 12.93 -22.94 -3.06
C ILE A 133 11.82 -22.22 -2.28
N MET A 134 10.57 -22.34 -2.73
CA MET A 134 9.40 -21.67 -2.17
C MET A 134 8.63 -22.59 -1.21
N ASN A 135 9.36 -23.25 -0.31
CA ASN A 135 8.74 -24.06 0.74
C ASN A 135 8.07 -23.18 1.82
N ARG A 136 7.23 -23.76 2.67
CA ARG A 136 6.47 -23.04 3.71
C ARG A 136 7.34 -22.20 4.64
N ARG A 137 8.55 -22.72 5.01
CA ARG A 137 9.48 -22.01 5.88
C ARG A 137 10.07 -20.79 5.17
N ALA A 138 10.48 -20.93 3.91
CA ALA A 138 10.98 -19.82 3.10
C ALA A 138 9.91 -18.75 2.91
N CYS A 139 8.68 -19.12 2.57
CA CYS A 139 7.56 -18.18 2.43
C CYS A 139 7.29 -17.42 3.74
N GLY A 140 7.28 -18.11 4.89
CA GLY A 140 7.12 -17.47 6.20
C GLY A 140 8.25 -16.49 6.53
N LEU A 141 9.50 -16.84 6.23
CA LEU A 141 10.65 -15.95 6.41
C LEU A 141 10.58 -14.73 5.50
N LEU A 142 10.17 -14.90 4.25
CA LEU A 142 10.02 -13.78 3.30
C LEU A 142 8.93 -12.81 3.76
N VAL A 143 7.78 -13.31 4.25
CA VAL A 143 6.74 -12.45 4.84
C VAL A 143 7.27 -11.78 6.10
N GLY A 144 7.93 -12.51 7.01
CA GLY A 144 8.52 -11.92 8.20
C GLY A 144 9.55 -10.82 7.88
N ALA A 145 10.37 -11.02 6.83
CA ALA A 145 11.31 -10.02 6.35
C ALA A 145 10.58 -8.78 5.77
N ALA A 146 9.48 -8.99 5.04
CA ALA A 146 8.68 -7.88 4.52
C ALA A 146 8.08 -7.02 5.64
N TRP A 147 7.53 -7.64 6.68
CA TRP A 147 7.01 -6.94 7.85
C TRP A 147 8.12 -6.25 8.66
N GLY A 148 9.24 -6.92 8.88
CA GLY A 148 10.41 -6.35 9.55
C GLY A 148 11.01 -5.15 8.79
N GLY A 149 11.10 -5.25 7.47
CA GLY A 149 11.56 -4.16 6.60
C GLY A 149 10.62 -2.96 6.64
N GLY A 150 9.30 -3.18 6.56
CA GLY A 150 8.30 -2.13 6.69
C GLY A 150 8.35 -1.43 8.06
N LEU A 151 8.53 -2.21 9.14
CA LEU A 151 8.69 -1.67 10.48
C LEU A 151 9.94 -0.80 10.60
N LEU A 152 11.09 -1.29 10.13
CA LEU A 152 12.35 -0.56 10.18
C LEU A 152 12.27 0.75 9.39
N HIS A 153 11.67 0.69 8.19
CA HIS A 153 11.42 1.88 7.39
C HIS A 153 10.55 2.92 8.12
N SER A 154 9.44 2.47 8.68
CA SER A 154 8.49 3.35 9.38
C SER A 154 9.08 3.96 10.65
N VAL A 155 9.80 3.19 11.46
CA VAL A 155 10.50 3.68 12.64
C VAL A 155 11.51 4.77 12.26
N GLY A 156 12.31 4.53 11.20
CA GLY A 156 13.28 5.52 10.71
C GLY A 156 12.61 6.85 10.30
N GLN A 157 11.54 6.78 9.51
CA GLN A 157 10.78 7.95 9.08
C GLN A 157 10.17 8.72 10.26
N THR A 158 9.50 8.01 11.14
CA THR A 158 8.78 8.61 12.28
C THR A 158 9.75 9.19 13.30
N PHE A 159 10.87 8.52 13.55
CA PHE A 159 11.91 9.03 14.46
C PHE A 159 12.45 10.37 13.98
N LEU A 160 12.81 10.50 12.69
CA LEU A 160 13.32 11.74 12.13
C LEU A 160 12.31 12.89 12.28
N ILE A 161 11.03 12.64 12.04
CA ILE A 161 9.97 13.65 12.17
C ILE A 161 9.73 14.01 13.63
N SER A 162 9.77 13.06 14.55
CA SER A 162 9.50 13.28 15.98
C SER A 162 10.53 14.19 16.67
N GLN A 163 11.73 14.34 16.09
CA GLN A 163 12.79 15.22 16.61
C GLN A 163 12.59 16.69 16.24
N LEU A 164 11.63 16.99 15.35
CA LEU A 164 11.43 18.35 14.87
C LEU A 164 10.62 19.21 15.87
N PRO A 165 11.02 20.47 16.09
CA PRO A 165 10.22 21.44 16.82
C PRO A 165 9.09 21.97 15.91
N PHE A 166 7.84 21.76 16.29
CA PHE A 166 6.67 22.24 15.57
C PHE A 166 6.14 23.53 16.22
N CYS A 167 6.21 24.65 15.50
CA CYS A 167 5.72 25.95 15.92
C CYS A 167 5.09 26.76 14.79
N GLY A 168 4.97 26.17 13.61
CA GLY A 168 4.39 26.80 12.41
C GLY A 168 2.86 26.89 12.43
N PRO A 169 2.25 27.24 11.29
CA PRO A 169 0.80 27.31 11.17
C PRO A 169 0.21 25.93 11.47
N LYS A 170 -0.87 25.90 12.28
CA LYS A 170 -1.54 24.66 12.70
C LYS A 170 -2.39 24.02 11.58
N VAL A 171 -2.14 24.38 10.34
CA VAL A 171 -2.93 23.99 9.17
C VAL A 171 -2.10 23.13 8.24
N LEU A 172 -2.61 21.94 7.96
CA LEU A 172 -2.01 20.97 7.05
C LEU A 172 -2.87 20.89 5.77
N ASP A 173 -2.29 21.30 4.65
CA ASP A 173 -2.99 21.28 3.37
C ASP A 173 -2.96 19.88 2.73
N HIS A 174 -3.56 18.91 3.43
CA HIS A 174 -3.73 17.53 2.98
C HIS A 174 -4.98 16.91 3.63
N TYR A 175 -5.41 15.72 3.16
CA TYR A 175 -6.53 14.99 3.76
C TYR A 175 -6.12 13.94 4.79
N PHE A 176 -4.81 13.71 4.96
CA PHE A 176 -4.20 12.92 6.01
C PHE A 176 -2.82 13.51 6.36
N CYS A 177 -2.23 13.04 7.45
CA CYS A 177 -0.87 13.41 7.81
C CYS A 177 0.13 12.66 6.93
N ASP A 178 0.85 13.43 6.11
CA ASP A 178 1.96 12.93 5.31
C ASP A 178 3.24 13.68 5.66
N VAL A 179 4.37 13.08 5.35
CA VAL A 179 5.71 13.54 5.72
C VAL A 179 6.00 14.95 5.20
N HIS A 180 5.86 15.16 3.88
CA HIS A 180 6.22 16.45 3.26
C HIS A 180 5.38 17.63 3.76
N PRO A 181 4.04 17.53 3.88
CA PRO A 181 3.25 18.58 4.48
C PRO A 181 3.59 18.84 5.95
N VAL A 182 3.92 17.81 6.73
CA VAL A 182 4.27 17.96 8.16
C VAL A 182 5.64 18.60 8.35
N LEU A 183 6.62 18.32 7.49
CA LEU A 183 7.92 18.97 7.53
C LEU A 183 7.83 20.50 7.41
N LYS A 184 6.85 21.02 6.68
CA LYS A 184 6.62 22.48 6.53
C LYS A 184 6.16 23.16 7.81
N LEU A 185 5.69 22.41 8.80
CA LEU A 185 5.24 22.93 10.09
C LEU A 185 6.38 23.06 11.11
N ALA A 186 7.56 22.54 10.76
CA ALA A 186 8.74 22.65 11.63
C ALA A 186 9.33 24.05 11.57
N CYS A 187 9.92 24.49 12.69
CA CYS A 187 10.54 25.81 12.87
C CYS A 187 12.06 25.79 12.68
N SER A 188 12.65 24.62 12.57
CA SER A 188 14.06 24.42 12.29
C SER A 188 14.29 24.21 10.80
N ASP A 189 15.55 24.32 10.37
CA ASP A 189 15.94 23.87 9.04
C ASP A 189 15.66 22.37 8.91
N THR A 190 14.82 22.02 7.94
CA THR A 190 14.40 20.64 7.66
C THR A 190 15.15 20.03 6.49
N PHE A 191 16.13 20.72 5.90
CA PHE A 191 16.80 20.26 4.70
C PHE A 191 17.47 18.89 4.90
N LEU A 192 18.30 18.75 5.94
CA LEU A 192 19.00 17.48 6.23
C LEU A 192 18.01 16.35 6.53
N ILE A 193 16.99 16.62 7.35
CA ILE A 193 15.95 15.64 7.68
C ILE A 193 15.16 15.24 6.43
N GLY A 194 14.80 16.18 5.58
CA GLY A 194 14.17 15.92 4.29
C GLY A 194 15.02 15.03 3.39
N VAL A 195 16.33 15.29 3.29
CA VAL A 195 17.27 14.43 2.54
C VAL A 195 17.34 13.00 3.12
N LEU A 196 17.40 12.86 4.45
CA LEU A 196 17.43 11.54 5.10
C LEU A 196 16.12 10.76 4.88
N ILE A 197 14.97 11.44 4.90
CA ILE A 197 13.66 10.87 4.62
C ILE A 197 13.59 10.37 3.18
N ILE A 198 14.04 11.17 2.22
CA ILE A 198 14.11 10.80 0.79
C ILE A 198 15.08 9.64 0.61
N ALA A 199 16.25 9.69 1.25
CA ALA A 199 17.23 8.61 1.16
C ALA A 199 16.68 7.28 1.69
N ASN A 200 15.96 7.29 2.83
CA ASN A 200 15.34 6.10 3.40
C ASN A 200 14.22 5.56 2.48
N GLY A 201 13.25 6.37 2.10
CA GLY A 201 12.14 5.95 1.22
C GLY A 201 12.59 5.65 -0.21
N GLY A 202 13.46 6.51 -0.76
CA GLY A 202 14.01 6.38 -2.10
C GLY A 202 14.87 5.13 -2.28
N SER A 203 15.73 4.79 -1.30
CA SER A 203 16.56 3.59 -1.37
C SER A 203 15.71 2.31 -1.45
N ILE A 204 14.69 2.20 -0.62
CA ILE A 204 13.76 1.06 -0.63
C ILE A 204 13.04 0.98 -1.97
N SER A 205 12.53 2.11 -2.47
CA SER A 205 11.81 2.17 -3.74
C SER A 205 12.71 1.79 -4.91
N VAL A 206 13.94 2.36 -4.99
CA VAL A 206 14.89 2.07 -6.07
C VAL A 206 15.35 0.62 -6.05
N VAL A 207 15.72 0.09 -4.89
CA VAL A 207 16.15 -1.32 -4.75
C VAL A 207 15.02 -2.26 -5.14
N SER A 208 13.82 -2.06 -4.60
CA SER A 208 12.65 -2.89 -4.91
C SER A 208 12.28 -2.82 -6.39
N PHE A 209 12.26 -1.62 -6.98
CA PHE A 209 11.97 -1.44 -8.39
C PHE A 209 13.02 -2.09 -9.30
N THR A 210 14.32 -2.00 -8.95
CA THR A 210 15.39 -2.66 -9.69
C THR A 210 15.25 -4.18 -9.65
N VAL A 211 14.95 -4.76 -8.49
CA VAL A 211 14.69 -6.20 -8.35
C VAL A 211 13.49 -6.64 -9.18
N LEU A 212 12.42 -5.86 -9.15
CA LEU A 212 11.22 -6.07 -9.96
C LEU A 212 11.55 -6.07 -11.46
N LEU A 213 12.20 -5.03 -11.94
CA LEU A 213 12.60 -4.91 -13.36
C LEU A 213 13.50 -6.08 -13.78
N ALA A 214 14.53 -6.38 -13.01
CA ALA A 214 15.44 -7.49 -13.29
C ALA A 214 14.68 -8.82 -13.36
N SER A 215 13.77 -9.09 -12.42
CA SER A 215 12.94 -10.28 -12.42
C SER A 215 12.09 -10.37 -13.69
N TYR A 216 11.46 -9.28 -14.12
CA TYR A 216 10.62 -9.28 -15.32
C TYR A 216 11.41 -9.38 -16.62
N VAL A 217 12.59 -8.76 -16.72
CA VAL A 217 13.48 -8.92 -17.88
C VAL A 217 13.87 -10.40 -18.05
N VAL A 218 14.27 -11.06 -16.96
CA VAL A 218 14.63 -12.49 -16.99
C VAL A 218 13.42 -13.37 -17.32
N ILE A 219 12.25 -13.07 -16.75
CA ILE A 219 10.99 -13.78 -17.06
C ILE A 219 10.64 -13.65 -18.55
N LEU A 220 10.70 -12.43 -19.11
CA LEU A 220 10.39 -12.20 -20.52
C LEU A 220 11.37 -12.94 -21.44
N HIS A 221 12.66 -12.94 -21.09
CA HIS A 221 13.66 -13.71 -21.82
C HIS A 221 13.36 -15.22 -21.76
N ALA A 222 13.08 -15.77 -20.59
CA ALA A 222 12.72 -17.17 -20.43
C ALA A 222 11.44 -17.56 -21.19
N LEU A 223 10.47 -16.64 -21.26
CA LEU A 223 9.21 -16.87 -22.00
C LEU A 223 9.37 -16.80 -23.53
N SER A 224 10.41 -16.15 -24.03
CA SER A 224 10.68 -16.10 -25.49
C SER A 224 10.92 -17.48 -26.10
N THR A 225 11.42 -18.41 -25.29
CA THR A 225 11.75 -19.80 -25.69
C THR A 225 10.61 -20.80 -25.47
N GLN A 226 9.47 -20.38 -24.87
CA GLN A 226 8.34 -21.26 -24.57
C GLN A 226 7.30 -21.32 -25.70
N THR A 227 6.44 -22.33 -25.64
CA THR A 227 5.30 -22.48 -26.56
C THR A 227 4.34 -21.30 -26.45
N SER A 228 3.61 -21.00 -27.52
CA SER A 228 2.70 -19.84 -27.61
C SER A 228 1.64 -19.81 -26.49
N GLU A 229 1.10 -20.96 -26.11
CA GLU A 229 0.05 -21.07 -25.08
C GLU A 229 0.62 -20.85 -23.65
N GLY A 230 1.73 -21.52 -23.32
CA GLY A 230 2.42 -21.33 -22.03
C GLY A 230 2.87 -19.90 -21.83
N ARG A 231 3.45 -19.29 -22.88
CA ARG A 231 3.86 -17.89 -22.90
C ARG A 231 2.69 -16.94 -22.64
N ARG A 232 1.53 -17.14 -23.31
CA ARG A 232 0.34 -16.28 -23.12
C ARG A 232 -0.19 -16.32 -21.70
N LYS A 233 -0.26 -17.50 -21.07
CA LYS A 233 -0.71 -17.66 -19.67
C LYS A 233 0.24 -16.97 -18.69
N ALA A 234 1.55 -17.19 -18.82
CA ALA A 234 2.56 -16.58 -17.99
C ALA A 234 2.59 -15.04 -18.13
N LEU A 235 2.56 -14.52 -19.36
CA LEU A 235 2.49 -13.08 -19.62
C LEU A 235 1.25 -12.42 -19.02
N SER A 236 0.08 -13.09 -19.07
CA SER A 236 -1.14 -12.56 -18.48
C SER A 236 -1.00 -12.40 -16.96
N THR A 237 -0.36 -13.35 -16.27
CA THR A 237 -0.13 -13.29 -14.82
C THR A 237 0.90 -12.20 -14.48
N CYS A 238 2.00 -12.13 -15.24
CA CYS A 238 3.00 -11.09 -15.06
C CYS A 238 2.45 -9.68 -15.30
N ALA A 239 1.65 -9.50 -16.37
CA ALA A 239 1.04 -8.21 -16.68
C ALA A 239 0.13 -7.70 -15.55
N SER A 240 -0.58 -8.59 -14.86
CA SER A 240 -1.38 -8.23 -13.69
C SER A 240 -0.52 -7.67 -12.55
N HIS A 241 0.59 -8.35 -12.24
CA HIS A 241 1.49 -7.90 -11.18
C HIS A 241 2.21 -6.60 -11.58
N VAL A 242 2.68 -6.47 -12.83
CA VAL A 242 3.30 -5.22 -13.34
C VAL A 242 2.32 -4.05 -13.26
N ALA A 243 1.04 -4.27 -13.56
CA ALA A 243 0.02 -3.22 -13.46
C ALA A 243 -0.14 -2.72 -12.00
N VAL A 244 -0.22 -3.65 -11.03
CA VAL A 244 -0.29 -3.30 -9.60
C VAL A 244 0.96 -2.55 -9.14
N VAL A 245 2.14 -3.07 -9.50
CA VAL A 245 3.42 -2.43 -9.19
C VAL A 245 3.48 -1.01 -9.77
N GLY A 246 3.08 -0.84 -11.03
CA GLY A 246 3.06 0.48 -11.67
C GLY A 246 2.09 1.46 -10.99
N LEU A 247 0.88 1.01 -10.65
CA LEU A 247 -0.12 1.82 -9.96
C LEU A 247 0.31 2.25 -8.56
N PHE A 248 1.16 1.49 -7.91
CA PHE A 248 1.70 1.83 -6.59
C PHE A 248 2.99 2.64 -6.69
N PHE A 249 4.01 2.11 -7.38
CA PHE A 249 5.35 2.70 -7.38
C PHE A 249 5.45 4.05 -8.12
N ILE A 250 4.73 4.25 -9.24
CA ILE A 250 4.81 5.49 -10.00
C ILE A 250 4.29 6.68 -9.18
N PRO A 251 3.08 6.63 -8.57
CA PRO A 251 2.59 7.71 -7.73
C PRO A 251 3.43 7.92 -6.46
N CYS A 252 3.86 6.84 -5.79
CA CYS A 252 4.73 6.93 -4.62
C CYS A 252 6.05 7.63 -4.96
N SER A 253 6.71 7.22 -6.05
CA SER A 253 7.96 7.85 -6.48
C SER A 253 7.76 9.32 -6.82
N PHE A 254 6.66 9.66 -7.47
CA PHE A 254 6.33 11.05 -7.79
C PHE A 254 6.22 11.93 -6.54
N VAL A 255 5.64 11.42 -5.46
CA VAL A 255 5.48 12.18 -4.21
C VAL A 255 6.76 12.17 -3.37
N TYR A 256 7.36 11.00 -3.13
CA TYR A 256 8.39 10.84 -2.11
C TYR A 256 9.84 10.99 -2.60
N MET A 257 10.10 10.97 -3.91
CA MET A 257 11.46 11.18 -4.45
C MET A 257 11.76 12.64 -4.80
N ARG A 258 10.86 13.57 -4.50
CA ARG A 258 11.09 15.01 -4.69
C ARG A 258 11.63 15.64 -3.41
N PRO A 259 12.55 16.64 -3.52
CA PRO A 259 12.98 17.41 -2.36
C PRO A 259 11.81 18.25 -1.84
N CYS A 260 11.48 18.18 -0.57
CA CYS A 260 10.59 18.97 0.30
C CYS A 260 9.59 19.97 -0.34
N VAL A 261 9.16 19.72 -1.58
CA VAL A 261 8.20 20.57 -2.31
C VAL A 261 6.86 19.83 -2.35
N THR A 262 5.82 20.45 -1.81
CA THR A 262 4.45 19.96 -1.95
C THR A 262 3.76 20.64 -3.11
N LEU A 263 3.14 19.85 -3.98
CA LEU A 263 2.34 20.33 -5.11
C LEU A 263 0.84 20.14 -4.81
N PRO A 264 -0.04 20.96 -5.37
CA PRO A 264 -1.49 20.76 -5.26
C PRO A 264 -1.94 19.38 -5.78
N ALA A 265 -1.19 18.82 -6.74
CA ALA A 265 -1.45 17.50 -7.30
C ALA A 265 -1.17 16.34 -6.32
N ASP A 266 -0.37 16.56 -5.26
CA ASP A 266 0.04 15.49 -4.34
C ASP A 266 -1.16 14.83 -3.67
N LYS A 267 -2.20 15.58 -3.34
CA LYS A 267 -3.44 15.04 -2.78
C LYS A 267 -4.12 14.05 -3.72
N ILE A 268 -4.16 14.38 -5.01
CA ILE A 268 -4.77 13.53 -6.05
C ILE A 268 -3.88 12.31 -6.29
N VAL A 269 -2.58 12.52 -6.40
CA VAL A 269 -1.61 11.43 -6.60
C VAL A 269 -1.62 10.47 -5.42
N ALA A 270 -1.78 10.98 -4.20
CA ALA A 270 -1.88 10.13 -3.00
C ALA A 270 -3.09 9.19 -3.02
N VAL A 271 -4.20 9.55 -3.67
CA VAL A 271 -5.37 8.67 -3.83
C VAL A 271 -5.00 7.38 -4.57
N PHE A 272 -4.05 7.44 -5.52
CA PHE A 272 -3.68 6.27 -6.29
C PHE A 272 -3.07 5.18 -5.41
N TYR A 273 -2.09 5.51 -4.56
CA TYR A 273 -1.45 4.49 -3.71
C TYR A 273 -2.23 4.19 -2.42
N THR A 274 -3.04 5.14 -1.90
CA THR A 274 -3.80 4.89 -0.67
C THR A 274 -5.16 4.23 -0.89
N VAL A 275 -5.77 4.37 -2.08
CA VAL A 275 -7.14 3.92 -2.34
C VAL A 275 -7.26 3.13 -3.65
N VAL A 276 -6.74 3.67 -4.77
CA VAL A 276 -6.94 3.04 -6.10
C VAL A 276 -6.22 1.70 -6.17
N THR A 277 -4.98 1.61 -5.72
CA THR A 277 -4.23 0.35 -5.71
C THR A 277 -4.90 -0.71 -4.82
N PRO A 278 -5.23 -0.45 -3.54
CA PRO A 278 -5.99 -1.38 -2.71
C PRO A 278 -7.35 -1.79 -3.26
N LEU A 279 -8.02 -0.92 -4.00
CA LEU A 279 -9.30 -1.21 -4.64
C LEU A 279 -9.14 -2.15 -5.86
N LEU A 280 -8.09 -1.94 -6.65
CA LEU A 280 -7.88 -2.69 -7.88
C LEU A 280 -7.25 -4.06 -7.66
N ASN A 281 -6.49 -4.26 -6.58
CA ASN A 281 -5.81 -5.51 -6.29
C ASN A 281 -6.77 -6.71 -6.21
N PRO A 282 -7.89 -6.68 -5.47
CA PRO A 282 -8.87 -7.76 -5.49
C PRO A 282 -9.40 -8.04 -6.90
N ILE A 283 -9.63 -7.01 -7.69
CA ILE A 283 -10.13 -7.12 -9.05
C ILE A 283 -9.09 -7.81 -9.94
N ILE A 284 -7.85 -7.30 -9.93
CA ILE A 284 -6.77 -7.79 -10.79
C ILE A 284 -6.41 -9.25 -10.47
N TYR A 285 -6.26 -9.59 -9.18
CA TYR A 285 -5.86 -10.94 -8.78
C TYR A 285 -7.00 -11.95 -8.80
N SER A 286 -8.25 -11.54 -8.49
CA SER A 286 -9.40 -12.46 -8.46
C SER A 286 -9.98 -12.71 -9.85
N PHE A 287 -10.14 -11.67 -10.68
CA PHE A 287 -10.76 -11.87 -12.00
C PHE A 287 -9.87 -12.64 -12.97
N ARG A 288 -8.55 -12.49 -12.87
CA ARG A 288 -7.60 -13.17 -13.76
C ARG A 288 -7.20 -14.57 -13.27
N ASN A 289 -7.40 -14.87 -11.98
CA ASN A 289 -7.06 -16.18 -11.43
C ASN A 289 -8.32 -17.05 -11.30
N ALA A 290 -8.46 -18.03 -12.19
CA ALA A 290 -9.60 -18.92 -12.23
C ALA A 290 -9.76 -19.76 -10.94
N GLU A 291 -8.66 -20.12 -10.27
CA GLU A 291 -8.69 -20.91 -9.02
C GLU A 291 -9.27 -20.10 -7.87
N VAL A 292 -8.81 -18.83 -7.69
CA VAL A 292 -9.34 -17.91 -6.69
C VAL A 292 -10.81 -17.61 -6.96
N LYS A 293 -11.16 -17.32 -8.21
CA LYS A 293 -12.55 -17.07 -8.62
C LYS A 293 -13.47 -18.26 -8.33
N ASN A 294 -13.04 -19.46 -8.62
CA ASN A 294 -13.82 -20.68 -8.37
C ASN A 294 -13.92 -20.96 -6.86
N ALA A 295 -12.86 -20.73 -6.09
CA ALA A 295 -12.87 -20.87 -4.64
C ALA A 295 -13.82 -19.87 -3.98
N MET A 296 -13.81 -18.60 -4.42
CA MET A 296 -14.77 -17.58 -3.96
C MET A 296 -16.22 -17.97 -4.26
N ARG A 297 -16.50 -18.45 -5.47
CA ARG A 297 -17.86 -18.90 -5.85
C ARG A 297 -18.34 -20.06 -4.98
N ARG A 298 -17.45 -21.02 -4.67
CA ARG A 298 -17.79 -22.15 -3.77
C ARG A 298 -18.06 -21.68 -2.35
N LEU A 299 -17.34 -20.66 -1.87
CA LEU A 299 -17.51 -20.10 -0.53
C LEU A 299 -18.83 -19.36 -0.41
N ILE A 300 -19.20 -18.56 -1.40
CA ILE A 300 -20.47 -17.84 -1.46
C ILE A 300 -21.64 -18.82 -1.65
N GLY A 301 -21.52 -19.77 -2.57
CA GLY A 301 -22.55 -20.77 -2.83
C GLY A 301 -22.83 -21.72 -1.64
N ARG A 302 -21.81 -22.04 -0.82
CA ARG A 302 -22.02 -22.79 0.41
C ARG A 302 -22.83 -21.99 1.46
N LYS A 303 -22.65 -20.68 1.58
CA LYS A 303 -23.44 -19.85 2.50
C LYS A 303 -24.91 -19.83 2.10
N VAL A 304 -25.23 -19.70 0.82
CA VAL A 304 -26.63 -19.66 0.34
C VAL A 304 -27.38 -20.96 0.67
N ILE A 305 -26.72 -22.12 0.64
CA ILE A 305 -27.32 -23.41 0.98
C ILE A 305 -27.55 -23.58 2.49
N TRP A 306 -26.82 -22.86 3.36
CA TRP A 306 -27.01 -22.93 4.81
C TRP A 306 -28.13 -22.00 5.32
N GLU A 307 -28.48 -20.97 4.57
CA GLU A 307 -29.59 -20.05 4.91
C GLU A 307 -30.95 -20.59 4.47
N GLU A 308 -30.98 -21.62 3.59
CA GLU A 308 -32.22 -22.31 3.16
C GLU A 308 -32.57 -23.57 3.98
N LYS A 309 -31.84 -23.87 5.05
CA LYS A 309 -32.11 -24.95 6.00
C LYS A 309 -32.38 -24.41 7.39
#